data_a4fafed27b94186caaa21bb7e6b729c3
#
_entry.id   a4fafed27b94186caaa21bb7e6b729c3
#
_cell.length_a   1.000
_cell.length_b   1.000
_cell.length_c   1.000
_cell.angle_alpha   90.00
_cell.angle_beta   90.00
_cell.angle_gamma   90.00
#
_symmetry.space_group_name_H-M   'P 1'
#
loop_
_entity.id
_entity.type
_entity.pdbx_description
1 polymer ?
#
loop_
_entity_poly.entity_id
_entity_poly.type
_entity_poly.pdbx_seq_one_letter_code
_entity_poly.pdbx_strand_id
1 'polypeptide(L)'
;MMQEIKRFQVRGVPGEVVRMTFGARIVDYWKPPKGSDQLLIAHDGQNVFDGKSSTHRGQTWEMAQSAIRVSRELGISTPSIIGVWHSSTKENPWGRGKDLVPEKYFREGLEVHNDYAKIIEDKTLLQSDSYFREIFETIVPSLESEIDPKNTAMIGSSMGALATLYAMAQMPERFTTALALSPHWPFGANGLVEKTINSLPLPGTHKVWMSHGTKGLDSEYAPFQAYADKLMHERGYRTNDFISRVYPRTGHNERSWAKYLDQPLTFWLDSKTQTP
;
A
#
# COMPACT_ATOMS: atom_id res chain seq x y z
N MET A 1 18.85 -10.14 11.04
CA MET A 1 19.55 -9.09 11.84
C MET A 1 19.32 -7.78 11.12
N MET A 2 18.96 -6.70 11.85
CA MET A 2 18.78 -5.34 11.33
C MET A 2 20.14 -4.67 11.19
N GLN A 3 20.40 -4.00 10.06
CA GLN A 3 21.64 -3.27 9.82
C GLN A 3 21.33 -1.95 9.10
N GLU A 4 21.83 -0.84 9.63
CA GLU A 4 21.72 0.47 8.97
C GLU A 4 22.66 0.52 7.75
N ILE A 5 22.12 1.00 6.61
CA ILE A 5 22.90 1.24 5.37
C ILE A 5 23.32 2.69 5.26
N LYS A 6 22.37 3.62 5.43
CA LYS A 6 22.60 5.07 5.33
C LYS A 6 21.48 5.88 5.96
N ARG A 7 21.81 7.15 6.26
CA ARG A 7 20.82 8.20 6.55
C ARG A 7 20.83 9.24 5.44
N PHE A 8 19.69 9.82 5.16
CA PHE A 8 19.59 10.88 4.18
C PHE A 8 18.42 11.82 4.47
N GLN A 9 18.55 13.05 4.01
CA GLN A 9 17.50 14.06 4.12
C GLN A 9 16.62 14.07 2.87
N VAL A 10 15.33 14.32 3.07
CA VAL A 10 14.36 14.52 2.00
C VAL A 10 13.89 15.97 2.04
N ARG A 11 13.87 16.63 0.89
CA ARG A 11 13.48 18.05 0.80
C ARG A 11 12.09 18.28 1.36
N GLY A 12 11.98 19.21 2.32
CA GLY A 12 10.70 19.57 2.96
C GLY A 12 10.23 18.56 4.03
N VAL A 13 11.06 17.60 4.40
CA VAL A 13 10.80 16.61 5.44
C VAL A 13 11.77 16.83 6.60
N PRO A 14 11.30 17.11 7.83
CA PRO A 14 12.19 17.30 8.99
C PRO A 14 12.80 15.97 9.45
N GLY A 15 14.03 16.03 9.94
CA GLY A 15 14.79 14.84 10.36
C GLY A 15 15.39 14.09 9.18
N GLU A 16 15.69 12.83 9.39
CA GLU A 16 16.35 11.97 8.41
C GLU A 16 15.54 10.69 8.17
N VAL A 17 15.60 10.20 6.93
CA VAL A 17 15.18 8.85 6.59
C VAL A 17 16.35 7.90 6.83
N VAL A 18 16.09 6.80 7.52
CA VAL A 18 17.08 5.74 7.75
C VAL A 18 16.81 4.59 6.81
N ARG A 19 17.75 4.27 5.93
CA ARG A 19 17.71 3.05 5.12
C ARG A 19 18.43 1.93 5.84
N MET A 20 17.81 0.79 5.93
CA MET A 20 18.34 -0.36 6.63
C MET A 20 17.98 -1.67 5.94
N THR A 21 18.61 -2.76 6.35
CA THR A 21 18.22 -4.13 5.95
C THR A 21 17.67 -4.91 7.13
N PHE A 22 16.73 -5.78 6.82
CA PHE A 22 16.26 -6.89 7.65
C PHE A 22 16.55 -8.17 6.86
N GLY A 23 17.67 -8.84 7.18
CA GLY A 23 18.20 -9.87 6.29
C GLY A 23 18.48 -9.30 4.89
N ALA A 24 17.80 -9.82 3.87
CA ALA A 24 17.91 -9.34 2.49
C ALA A 24 16.92 -8.20 2.16
N ARG A 25 15.93 -7.93 3.01
CA ARG A 25 14.89 -6.92 2.77
C ARG A 25 15.41 -5.52 3.07
N ILE A 26 15.29 -4.60 2.13
CA ILE A 26 15.58 -3.18 2.35
C ILE A 26 14.33 -2.48 2.85
N VAL A 27 14.52 -1.58 3.81
CA VAL A 27 13.46 -0.76 4.40
C VAL A 27 13.95 0.67 4.54
N ASP A 28 13.14 1.62 4.15
CA ASP A 28 13.32 3.04 4.44
C ASP A 28 12.36 3.44 5.57
N TYR A 29 12.88 3.99 6.63
CA TYR A 29 12.10 4.39 7.79
C TYR A 29 12.29 5.88 8.11
N TRP A 30 11.18 6.57 8.28
CA TRP A 30 11.14 7.95 8.74
C TRP A 30 10.23 8.09 9.94
N LYS A 31 10.78 8.64 11.01
CA LYS A 31 10.04 9.02 12.22
C LYS A 31 10.04 10.53 12.36
N PRO A 32 8.87 11.18 12.52
CA PRO A 32 8.81 12.62 12.78
C PRO A 32 9.59 12.97 14.05
N PRO A 33 10.31 14.13 14.10
CA PRO A 33 11.12 14.50 15.28
C PRO A 33 10.34 14.58 16.59
N LYS A 34 9.04 14.82 16.55
CA LYS A 34 8.16 14.87 17.73
C LYS A 34 7.60 13.49 18.13
N GLY A 35 7.98 12.44 17.46
CA GLY A 35 7.37 11.12 17.59
C GLY A 35 6.02 11.01 16.88
N SER A 36 5.43 9.84 16.92
CA SER A 36 4.11 9.54 16.36
C SER A 36 3.44 8.41 17.11
N ASP A 37 2.13 8.47 17.20
CA ASP A 37 1.24 7.40 17.64
C ASP A 37 0.56 6.69 16.45
N GLN A 38 0.93 7.06 15.22
CA GLN A 38 0.37 6.56 13.97
C GLN A 38 1.48 6.02 13.06
N LEU A 39 1.17 4.97 12.31
CA LEU A 39 2.10 4.30 11.40
C LEU A 39 1.49 4.12 10.01
N LEU A 40 2.23 4.54 8.98
CA LEU A 40 1.96 4.24 7.59
C LEU A 40 2.98 3.24 7.06
N ILE A 41 2.52 2.07 6.62
CA ILE A 41 3.36 1.05 5.97
C ILE A 41 3.14 1.14 4.47
N ALA A 42 4.19 1.40 3.71
CA ALA A 42 4.12 1.56 2.27
C ALA A 42 4.85 0.43 1.52
N HIS A 43 4.16 -0.18 0.56
CA HIS A 43 4.80 -1.05 -0.42
C HIS A 43 5.64 -0.26 -1.41
N ASP A 44 6.51 -0.94 -2.15
CA ASP A 44 7.41 -0.32 -3.12
C ASP A 44 8.25 0.82 -2.49
N GLY A 45 8.82 0.56 -1.31
CA GLY A 45 9.52 1.54 -0.48
C GLY A 45 10.64 2.31 -1.18
N GLN A 46 11.26 1.72 -2.24
CA GLN A 46 12.25 2.38 -3.07
C GLN A 46 11.72 3.65 -3.77
N ASN A 47 10.39 3.78 -3.92
CA ASN A 47 9.73 4.90 -4.58
C ASN A 47 9.17 5.94 -3.59
N VAL A 48 9.29 5.70 -2.27
CA VAL A 48 8.64 6.55 -1.25
C VAL A 48 9.41 7.84 -0.99
N PHE A 49 10.72 7.77 -0.75
CA PHE A 49 11.51 8.89 -0.23
C PHE A 49 12.61 9.40 -1.19
N ASP A 50 13.34 8.50 -1.83
CA ASP A 50 14.57 8.83 -2.54
C ASP A 50 14.42 8.62 -4.05
N GLY A 51 14.38 9.72 -4.81
CA GLY A 51 14.29 9.65 -6.26
C GLY A 51 15.46 8.91 -6.93
N LYS A 52 16.61 8.76 -6.24
CA LYS A 52 17.76 8.00 -6.77
C LYS A 52 17.54 6.49 -6.69
N SER A 53 16.73 6.01 -5.74
CA SER A 53 16.36 4.60 -5.63
C SER A 53 15.07 4.26 -6.37
N SER A 54 14.31 5.28 -6.76
CA SER A 54 13.03 5.09 -7.45
C SER A 54 13.21 4.38 -8.80
N THR A 55 12.34 3.39 -9.05
CA THR A 55 12.26 2.65 -10.30
C THR A 55 11.68 3.47 -11.45
N HIS A 56 11.03 4.61 -11.19
CA HIS A 56 10.31 5.43 -12.15
C HIS A 56 10.98 6.80 -12.37
N ARG A 57 12.22 6.81 -12.89
CA ARG A 57 12.91 8.02 -13.36
C ARG A 57 12.99 9.16 -12.33
N GLY A 58 13.31 8.85 -11.10
CA GLY A 58 13.47 9.83 -10.03
C GLY A 58 12.15 10.38 -9.46
N GLN A 59 11.02 9.82 -9.83
CA GLN A 59 9.73 10.20 -9.24
C GLN A 59 9.53 9.50 -7.91
N THR A 60 9.00 10.21 -6.93
CA THR A 60 8.59 9.64 -5.64
C THR A 60 7.13 9.95 -5.37
N TRP A 61 6.58 9.29 -4.36
CA TRP A 61 5.21 9.53 -3.90
C TRP A 61 5.05 10.83 -3.13
N GLU A 62 6.13 11.50 -2.72
CA GLU A 62 6.11 12.63 -1.81
C GLU A 62 5.30 12.35 -0.53
N MET A 63 5.36 11.11 -0.05
CA MET A 63 4.47 10.58 0.98
C MET A 63 4.65 11.29 2.33
N ALA A 64 5.89 11.54 2.75
CA ALA A 64 6.17 12.28 3.99
C ALA A 64 5.71 13.73 3.91
N GLN A 65 5.89 14.38 2.76
CA GLN A 65 5.41 15.75 2.54
C GLN A 65 3.88 15.81 2.62
N SER A 66 3.17 14.86 2.01
CA SER A 66 1.70 14.75 2.09
C SER A 66 1.25 14.48 3.53
N ALA A 67 1.89 13.53 4.23
CA ALA A 67 1.57 13.25 5.63
C ALA A 67 1.74 14.48 6.53
N ILE A 68 2.81 15.27 6.34
CA ILE A 68 3.06 16.50 7.09
C ILE A 68 1.97 17.56 6.81
N ARG A 69 1.56 17.72 5.53
CA ARG A 69 0.49 18.68 5.17
C ARG A 69 -0.84 18.31 5.83
N VAL A 70 -1.27 17.06 5.64
CA VAL A 70 -2.53 16.55 6.18
C VAL A 70 -2.56 16.62 7.69
N SER A 71 -1.50 16.18 8.38
CA SER A 71 -1.44 16.23 9.84
C SER A 71 -1.50 17.66 10.38
N ARG A 72 -0.85 18.60 9.70
CA ARG A 72 -0.92 20.03 10.06
C ARG A 72 -2.34 20.59 9.89
N GLU A 73 -3.02 20.24 8.80
CA GLU A 73 -4.40 20.66 8.52
C GLU A 73 -5.40 20.09 9.54
N LEU A 74 -5.18 18.85 9.97
CA LEU A 74 -6.01 18.19 10.98
C LEU A 74 -5.62 18.54 12.43
N GLY A 75 -4.46 19.16 12.65
CA GLY A 75 -3.97 19.51 14.00
C GLY A 75 -3.53 18.28 14.82
N ILE A 76 -3.04 17.22 14.18
CA ILE A 76 -2.63 15.96 14.80
C ILE A 76 -1.12 15.68 14.61
N SER A 77 -0.59 14.65 15.29
CA SER A 77 0.77 14.15 15.07
C SER A 77 0.92 13.60 13.65
N THR A 78 2.10 13.78 13.07
CA THR A 78 2.41 13.22 11.75
C THR A 78 2.76 11.74 11.91
N PRO A 79 2.24 10.82 11.07
CA PRO A 79 2.55 9.40 11.17
C PRO A 79 4.04 9.11 10.87
N SER A 80 4.58 8.11 11.56
CA SER A 80 5.82 7.45 11.12
C SER A 80 5.57 6.71 9.81
N ILE A 81 6.57 6.59 8.95
CA ILE A 81 6.44 5.94 7.64
C ILE A 81 7.52 4.86 7.49
N ILE A 82 7.08 3.63 7.20
CA ILE A 82 7.94 2.51 6.83
C ILE A 82 7.72 2.20 5.35
N GLY A 83 8.72 2.43 4.52
CA GLY A 83 8.72 2.04 3.11
C GLY A 83 9.43 0.70 2.92
N VAL A 84 8.67 -0.36 2.65
CA VAL A 84 9.20 -1.71 2.48
C VAL A 84 9.50 -1.95 0.99
N TRP A 85 10.76 -2.21 0.67
CA TRP A 85 11.15 -2.49 -0.71
C TRP A 85 10.72 -3.90 -1.12
N HIS A 86 10.34 -4.05 -2.38
CA HIS A 86 10.16 -5.38 -2.96
C HIS A 86 11.52 -6.08 -3.19
N SER A 87 11.51 -7.39 -3.33
CA SER A 87 12.70 -8.22 -3.48
C SER A 87 13.26 -8.34 -4.89
N SER A 88 12.80 -7.52 -5.86
CA SER A 88 13.37 -7.55 -7.20
C SER A 88 14.81 -7.06 -7.21
N THR A 89 15.65 -7.84 -7.88
CA THR A 89 17.05 -7.52 -8.22
C THR A 89 17.27 -7.87 -9.69
N LYS A 90 18.49 -7.67 -10.17
CA LYS A 90 18.87 -8.13 -11.52
C LYS A 90 18.78 -9.64 -11.66
N GLU A 91 19.10 -10.36 -10.59
CA GLU A 91 19.09 -11.83 -10.49
C GLU A 91 17.68 -12.37 -10.19
N ASN A 92 16.81 -11.55 -9.60
CA ASN A 92 15.41 -11.88 -9.31
C ASN A 92 14.46 -10.78 -9.84
N PRO A 93 14.28 -10.64 -11.16
CA PRO A 93 13.50 -9.54 -11.74
C PRO A 93 12.01 -9.61 -11.36
N TRP A 94 11.50 -10.79 -11.01
CA TRP A 94 10.11 -11.03 -10.61
C TRP A 94 9.85 -10.93 -9.11
N GLY A 95 10.83 -10.51 -8.31
CA GLY A 95 10.70 -10.39 -6.85
C GLY A 95 9.49 -9.56 -6.41
N ARG A 96 9.20 -8.45 -7.11
CA ARG A 96 8.01 -7.63 -6.84
C ARG A 96 6.71 -8.41 -7.01
N GLY A 97 6.58 -9.18 -8.07
CA GLY A 97 5.41 -10.03 -8.29
C GLY A 97 5.28 -11.10 -7.19
N LYS A 98 6.40 -11.74 -6.81
CA LYS A 98 6.40 -12.75 -5.76
C LYS A 98 5.95 -12.18 -4.40
N ASP A 99 6.41 -10.97 -4.04
CA ASP A 99 6.06 -10.31 -2.79
C ASP A 99 4.62 -9.78 -2.75
N LEU A 100 4.09 -9.26 -3.88
CA LEU A 100 2.89 -8.43 -3.87
C LEU A 100 1.63 -9.09 -4.48
N VAL A 101 1.78 -10.21 -5.17
CA VAL A 101 0.62 -10.92 -5.71
C VAL A 101 -0.05 -11.74 -4.62
N PRO A 102 -1.39 -11.69 -4.47
CA PRO A 102 -2.16 -12.45 -3.47
C PRO A 102 -1.97 -13.97 -3.58
N GLU A 103 -0.95 -14.51 -2.92
CA GLU A 103 -0.46 -15.89 -3.15
C GLU A 103 -1.54 -16.94 -2.93
N LYS A 104 -2.31 -16.84 -1.85
CA LYS A 104 -3.36 -17.81 -1.51
C LYS A 104 -4.42 -17.91 -2.61
N TYR A 105 -4.84 -16.76 -3.17
CA TYR A 105 -5.88 -16.77 -4.19
C TYR A 105 -5.44 -17.51 -5.45
N PHE A 106 -4.21 -17.28 -5.90
CA PHE A 106 -3.67 -17.94 -7.08
C PHE A 106 -3.28 -19.40 -6.86
N ARG A 107 -2.83 -19.74 -5.66
CA ARG A 107 -2.60 -21.13 -5.26
C ARG A 107 -3.91 -21.94 -5.13
N GLU A 108 -5.00 -21.29 -4.73
CA GLU A 108 -6.35 -21.88 -4.67
C GLU A 108 -7.07 -21.95 -6.02
N GLY A 109 -6.39 -21.63 -7.13
CA GLY A 109 -6.93 -21.84 -8.48
C GLY A 109 -7.43 -20.59 -9.18
N LEU A 110 -7.28 -19.39 -8.60
CA LEU A 110 -7.54 -18.17 -9.36
C LEU A 110 -6.61 -18.13 -10.59
N GLU A 111 -7.18 -17.85 -11.76
CA GLU A 111 -6.41 -17.77 -13.00
C GLU A 111 -5.83 -16.38 -13.20
N VAL A 112 -4.62 -16.33 -13.75
CA VAL A 112 -3.99 -15.10 -14.23
C VAL A 112 -4.54 -14.80 -15.61
N HIS A 113 -4.93 -13.56 -15.87
CA HIS A 113 -5.33 -13.16 -17.22
C HIS A 113 -4.17 -13.34 -18.20
N ASN A 114 -4.46 -13.80 -19.42
CA ASN A 114 -3.47 -14.25 -20.42
C ASN A 114 -2.30 -13.30 -20.65
N ASP A 115 -2.54 -11.99 -20.63
CA ASP A 115 -1.51 -10.97 -20.87
C ASP A 115 -0.48 -10.89 -19.73
N TYR A 116 -0.82 -11.39 -18.56
CA TYR A 116 0.02 -11.36 -17.35
C TYR A 116 0.53 -12.74 -16.92
N ALA A 117 0.17 -13.80 -17.64
CA ALA A 117 0.55 -15.18 -17.29
C ALA A 117 2.07 -15.37 -17.13
N LYS A 118 2.86 -14.63 -17.93
CA LYS A 118 4.34 -14.66 -17.85
C LYS A 118 4.90 -14.10 -16.55
N ILE A 119 4.11 -13.33 -15.78
CA ILE A 119 4.55 -12.77 -14.50
C ILE A 119 4.51 -13.84 -13.39
N ILE A 120 3.65 -14.86 -13.54
CA ILE A 120 3.56 -15.98 -12.60
C ILE A 120 3.56 -17.29 -13.40
N GLU A 121 4.71 -17.69 -13.91
CA GLU A 121 4.86 -19.01 -14.54
C GLU A 121 4.77 -20.12 -13.49
N ASP A 122 5.26 -19.85 -12.28
CA ASP A 122 5.23 -20.79 -11.15
C ASP A 122 4.60 -20.13 -9.90
N LYS A 123 3.35 -20.50 -9.64
CA LYS A 123 2.59 -20.00 -8.46
C LYS A 123 3.20 -20.43 -7.14
N THR A 124 4.06 -21.45 -7.11
CA THR A 124 4.75 -21.89 -5.88
C THR A 124 5.83 -20.92 -5.43
N LEU A 125 6.29 -20.04 -6.33
CA LEU A 125 7.26 -18.99 -6.03
C LEU A 125 6.66 -17.73 -5.43
N LEU A 126 5.32 -17.62 -5.33
CA LEU A 126 4.66 -16.52 -4.65
C LEU A 126 4.98 -16.58 -3.15
N GLN A 127 5.20 -15.44 -2.53
CA GLN A 127 5.67 -15.33 -1.16
C GLN A 127 5.05 -14.15 -0.39
N SER A 128 3.87 -13.67 -0.81
CA SER A 128 3.23 -12.51 -0.17
C SER A 128 2.88 -12.78 1.30
N ASP A 129 2.51 -14.00 1.67
CA ASP A 129 2.22 -14.33 3.07
C ASP A 129 3.47 -14.27 3.94
N SER A 130 4.64 -14.70 3.43
CA SER A 130 5.91 -14.57 4.16
C SER A 130 6.40 -13.12 4.18
N TYR A 131 6.16 -12.36 3.12
CA TYR A 131 6.45 -10.93 3.05
C TYR A 131 5.67 -10.14 4.12
N PHE A 132 4.38 -10.42 4.31
CA PHE A 132 3.59 -9.77 5.37
C PHE A 132 4.00 -10.21 6.77
N ARG A 133 4.32 -11.50 6.97
CA ARG A 133 4.87 -11.93 8.26
C ARG A 133 6.18 -11.21 8.57
N GLU A 134 7.08 -11.06 7.62
CA GLU A 134 8.32 -10.29 7.81
C GLU A 134 8.03 -8.85 8.24
N ILE A 135 7.04 -8.19 7.59
CA ILE A 135 6.62 -6.83 7.96
C ILE A 135 6.11 -6.77 9.40
N PHE A 136 5.13 -7.60 9.74
CA PHE A 136 4.40 -7.47 11.01
C PHE A 136 5.05 -8.18 12.19
N GLU A 137 5.88 -9.19 11.97
CA GLU A 137 6.52 -9.96 13.03
C GLU A 137 8.00 -9.57 13.25
N THR A 138 8.62 -8.87 12.29
CA THR A 138 10.04 -8.50 12.37
C THR A 138 10.25 -6.99 12.20
N ILE A 139 9.79 -6.40 11.08
CA ILE A 139 10.13 -5.01 10.73
C ILE A 139 9.40 -4.03 11.67
N VAL A 140 8.08 -4.09 11.72
CA VAL A 140 7.27 -3.18 12.55
C VAL A 140 7.66 -3.26 14.03
N PRO A 141 7.74 -4.44 14.67
CA PRO A 141 8.13 -4.52 16.08
C PRO A 141 9.55 -3.99 16.38
N SER A 142 10.44 -4.07 15.40
CA SER A 142 11.82 -3.54 15.55
C SER A 142 11.91 -2.03 15.46
N LEU A 143 10.94 -1.36 14.80
CA LEU A 143 10.96 0.08 14.53
C LEU A 143 9.91 0.85 15.35
N GLU A 144 8.74 0.26 15.55
CA GLU A 144 7.55 0.88 16.16
C GLU A 144 6.78 -0.15 17.00
N SER A 145 7.37 -0.60 18.10
CA SER A 145 6.82 -1.68 18.95
C SER A 145 5.53 -1.32 19.70
N GLU A 146 5.24 -0.03 19.87
CA GLU A 146 4.15 0.47 20.74
C GLU A 146 2.94 0.99 19.93
N ILE A 147 3.00 0.98 18.60
CA ILE A 147 1.90 1.52 17.79
C ILE A 147 0.73 0.53 17.75
N ASP A 148 -0.46 1.06 18.10
CA ASP A 148 -1.72 0.32 18.03
C ASP A 148 -2.06 0.01 16.55
N PRO A 149 -2.45 -1.23 16.21
CA PRO A 149 -3.00 -1.55 14.90
C PRO A 149 -4.14 -0.63 14.43
N LYS A 150 -4.93 -0.08 15.36
CA LYS A 150 -5.99 0.90 15.04
C LYS A 150 -5.45 2.21 14.47
N ASN A 151 -4.22 2.55 14.80
CA ASN A 151 -3.52 3.74 14.32
C ASN A 151 -2.58 3.41 13.14
N THR A 152 -2.70 2.23 12.57
CA THR A 152 -1.86 1.76 11.47
C THR A 152 -2.65 1.70 10.17
N ALA A 153 -2.06 2.24 9.11
CA ALA A 153 -2.53 2.08 7.74
C ALA A 153 -1.46 1.42 6.86
N MET A 154 -1.91 0.70 5.85
CA MET A 154 -1.05 0.18 4.79
C MET A 154 -1.44 0.82 3.45
N ILE A 155 -0.45 1.18 2.65
CA ILE A 155 -0.64 1.84 1.35
C ILE A 155 0.18 1.19 0.25
N GLY A 156 -0.41 1.07 -0.92
CA GLY A 156 0.29 0.63 -2.11
C GLY A 156 -0.41 1.04 -3.40
N SER A 157 0.31 0.90 -4.51
CA SER A 157 -0.25 1.12 -5.85
C SER A 157 -0.08 -0.09 -6.75
N SER A 158 -0.97 -0.24 -7.73
CA SER A 158 -0.88 -1.33 -8.70
C SER A 158 -0.93 -2.70 -7.99
N MET A 159 0.07 -3.55 -8.19
CA MET A 159 0.23 -4.79 -7.41
C MET A 159 0.37 -4.52 -5.90
N GLY A 160 1.01 -3.40 -5.50
CA GLY A 160 1.07 -3.00 -4.09
C GLY A 160 -0.30 -2.66 -3.50
N ALA A 161 -1.24 -2.15 -4.30
CA ALA A 161 -2.63 -1.95 -3.87
C ALA A 161 -3.37 -3.29 -3.68
N LEU A 162 -3.14 -4.27 -4.55
CA LEU A 162 -3.65 -5.63 -4.36
C LEU A 162 -3.07 -6.27 -3.09
N ALA A 163 -1.77 -6.11 -2.87
CA ALA A 163 -1.08 -6.55 -1.66
C ALA A 163 -1.67 -5.93 -0.39
N THR A 164 -1.96 -4.62 -0.41
CA THR A 164 -2.61 -3.91 0.70
C THR A 164 -3.98 -4.48 1.05
N LEU A 165 -4.83 -4.72 0.05
CA LEU A 165 -6.16 -5.32 0.25
C LEU A 165 -6.05 -6.77 0.71
N TYR A 166 -5.13 -7.54 0.13
CA TYR A 166 -4.88 -8.92 0.50
C TYR A 166 -4.34 -9.03 1.94
N ALA A 167 -3.40 -8.17 2.34
CA ALA A 167 -2.91 -8.13 3.72
C ALA A 167 -4.04 -7.87 4.72
N MET A 168 -4.96 -6.93 4.42
CA MET A 168 -6.13 -6.67 5.26
C MET A 168 -7.05 -7.89 5.36
N ALA A 169 -7.22 -8.65 4.28
CA ALA A 169 -8.02 -9.86 4.28
C ALA A 169 -7.38 -11.02 5.08
N GLN A 170 -6.04 -11.13 5.08
CA GLN A 170 -5.33 -12.23 5.73
C GLN A 170 -4.93 -11.93 7.19
N MET A 171 -4.71 -10.64 7.53
CA MET A 171 -4.18 -10.18 8.82
C MET A 171 -4.96 -8.92 9.31
N PRO A 172 -6.30 -8.99 9.43
CA PRO A 172 -7.11 -7.81 9.75
C PRO A 172 -6.77 -7.19 11.12
N GLU A 173 -6.22 -7.97 12.03
CA GLU A 173 -5.82 -7.50 13.36
C GLU A 173 -4.54 -6.64 13.37
N ARG A 174 -3.80 -6.56 12.25
CA ARG A 174 -2.51 -5.88 12.18
C ARG A 174 -2.62 -4.40 11.81
N PHE A 175 -3.67 -4.01 11.12
CA PHE A 175 -3.94 -2.61 10.75
C PHE A 175 -5.40 -2.44 10.35
N THR A 176 -5.92 -1.22 10.42
CA THR A 176 -7.35 -0.97 10.21
C THR A 176 -7.67 -0.17 8.94
N THR A 177 -6.68 0.37 8.24
CA THR A 177 -6.94 1.19 7.05
C THR A 177 -6.10 0.74 5.87
N ALA A 178 -6.76 0.35 4.77
CA ALA A 178 -6.15 0.00 3.50
C ALA A 178 -6.30 1.17 2.50
N LEU A 179 -5.17 1.67 2.00
CA LEU A 179 -5.11 2.74 1.00
C LEU A 179 -4.60 2.16 -0.32
N ALA A 180 -5.53 1.71 -1.18
CA ALA A 180 -5.24 0.99 -2.42
C ALA A 180 -5.36 1.93 -3.63
N LEU A 181 -4.22 2.34 -4.21
CA LEU A 181 -4.18 3.25 -5.35
C LEU A 181 -3.98 2.47 -6.64
N SER A 182 -4.90 2.63 -7.59
CA SER A 182 -4.89 1.92 -8.87
C SER A 182 -4.68 0.40 -8.73
N PRO A 183 -5.53 -0.32 -7.96
CA PRO A 183 -5.38 -1.77 -7.79
C PRO A 183 -5.33 -2.45 -9.16
N HIS A 184 -4.33 -3.30 -9.37
CA HIS A 184 -4.10 -3.91 -10.69
C HIS A 184 -5.08 -5.08 -10.95
N TRP A 185 -6.37 -4.76 -10.94
CA TRP A 185 -7.45 -5.71 -11.18
C TRP A 185 -7.32 -6.54 -12.46
N PRO A 186 -6.84 -5.97 -13.61
CA PRO A 186 -6.68 -6.74 -14.85
C PRO A 186 -5.84 -8.00 -14.70
N PHE A 187 -4.99 -8.09 -13.69
CA PHE A 187 -4.14 -9.23 -13.40
C PHE A 187 -4.89 -10.56 -13.23
N GLY A 188 -6.07 -10.53 -12.59
CA GLY A 188 -6.95 -11.69 -12.41
C GLY A 188 -8.42 -11.37 -12.75
N ALA A 189 -8.65 -10.23 -13.41
CA ALA A 189 -9.95 -9.76 -13.87
C ALA A 189 -11.04 -9.81 -12.76
N ASN A 190 -12.28 -10.05 -13.10
CA ASN A 190 -13.40 -10.08 -12.15
C ASN A 190 -13.23 -11.13 -11.05
N GLY A 191 -12.57 -12.25 -11.34
CA GLY A 191 -12.31 -13.28 -10.32
C GLY A 191 -11.41 -12.78 -9.19
N LEU A 192 -10.40 -11.95 -9.51
CA LEU A 192 -9.54 -11.31 -8.51
C LEU A 192 -10.31 -10.27 -7.70
N VAL A 193 -11.13 -9.44 -8.35
CA VAL A 193 -11.99 -8.47 -7.69
C VAL A 193 -12.90 -9.18 -6.68
N GLU A 194 -13.64 -10.18 -7.13
CA GLU A 194 -14.60 -10.93 -6.32
C GLU A 194 -13.93 -11.63 -5.13
N LYS A 195 -12.83 -12.34 -5.38
CA LYS A 195 -12.09 -13.02 -4.32
C LYS A 195 -11.56 -12.03 -3.28
N THR A 196 -10.99 -10.90 -3.73
CA THR A 196 -10.44 -9.87 -2.85
C THR A 196 -11.53 -9.24 -1.99
N ILE A 197 -12.58 -8.71 -2.63
CA ILE A 197 -13.65 -7.99 -1.89
C ILE A 197 -14.37 -8.91 -0.92
N ASN A 198 -14.68 -10.15 -1.31
CA ASN A 198 -15.34 -11.10 -0.43
C ASN A 198 -14.48 -11.56 0.76
N SER A 199 -13.17 -11.42 0.68
CA SER A 199 -12.23 -11.77 1.75
C SER A 199 -11.98 -10.63 2.74
N LEU A 200 -12.35 -9.39 2.43
CA LEU A 200 -12.18 -8.25 3.35
C LEU A 200 -12.99 -8.44 4.64
N PRO A 201 -12.59 -7.83 5.77
CA PRO A 201 -13.37 -7.80 7.01
C PRO A 201 -14.79 -7.29 6.78
N LEU A 202 -15.65 -7.46 7.75
CA LEU A 202 -16.98 -6.82 7.74
C LEU A 202 -16.87 -5.31 7.95
N PRO A 203 -17.79 -4.51 7.39
CA PRO A 203 -17.79 -3.05 7.56
C PRO A 203 -17.91 -2.63 9.04
N GLY A 204 -17.48 -1.43 9.37
CA GLY A 204 -17.55 -0.84 10.72
C GLY A 204 -16.28 -1.02 11.57
N THR A 205 -15.35 -1.86 11.15
CA THR A 205 -14.08 -2.07 11.90
C THR A 205 -12.84 -1.66 11.12
N HIS A 206 -12.94 -1.62 9.79
CA HIS A 206 -11.83 -1.31 8.88
C HIS A 206 -12.25 -0.29 7.85
N LYS A 207 -11.29 0.49 7.38
CA LYS A 207 -11.47 1.50 6.32
C LYS A 207 -10.74 1.09 5.06
N VAL A 208 -11.37 1.29 3.92
CA VAL A 208 -10.80 0.98 2.61
C VAL A 208 -10.93 2.18 1.68
N TRP A 209 -9.80 2.64 1.17
CA TRP A 209 -9.74 3.60 0.08
C TRP A 209 -9.32 2.90 -1.19
N MET A 210 -10.05 3.11 -2.28
CA MET A 210 -9.65 2.70 -3.62
C MET A 210 -9.69 3.90 -4.56
N SER A 211 -8.75 3.95 -5.51
CA SER A 211 -8.76 4.99 -6.54
C SER A 211 -8.06 4.52 -7.79
N HIS A 212 -8.35 5.18 -8.92
CA HIS A 212 -7.60 5.00 -10.16
C HIS A 212 -7.63 6.27 -11.01
N GLY A 213 -6.69 6.38 -11.96
CA GLY A 213 -6.69 7.40 -12.99
C GLY A 213 -7.54 7.03 -14.21
N THR A 214 -7.33 7.75 -15.32
CA THR A 214 -8.05 7.50 -16.59
C THR A 214 -7.12 7.47 -17.79
N LYS A 215 -5.78 7.45 -17.60
CA LYS A 215 -4.79 7.44 -18.68
C LYS A 215 -3.82 6.28 -18.59
N GLY A 216 -3.32 5.86 -19.72
CA GLY A 216 -2.38 4.73 -19.82
C GLY A 216 -3.01 3.47 -19.26
N LEU A 217 -2.29 2.74 -18.43
CA LEU A 217 -2.78 1.48 -17.83
C LEU A 217 -4.09 1.69 -17.03
N ASP A 218 -4.24 2.81 -16.34
CA ASP A 218 -5.46 3.11 -15.56
C ASP A 218 -6.72 3.29 -16.42
N SER A 219 -6.59 3.48 -17.74
CA SER A 219 -7.76 3.58 -18.63
C SER A 219 -8.59 2.31 -18.72
N GLU A 220 -8.02 1.17 -18.36
CA GLU A 220 -8.65 -0.15 -18.38
C GLU A 220 -9.30 -0.52 -17.04
N TYR A 221 -9.11 0.29 -15.98
CA TYR A 221 -9.50 -0.10 -14.62
C TYR A 221 -10.98 0.14 -14.30
N ALA A 222 -11.62 1.07 -15.01
CA ALA A 222 -12.98 1.51 -14.70
C ALA A 222 -14.01 0.36 -14.55
N PRO A 223 -14.10 -0.64 -15.45
CA PRO A 223 -15.08 -1.70 -15.33
C PRO A 223 -14.83 -2.60 -14.10
N PHE A 224 -13.57 -2.88 -13.79
CA PHE A 224 -13.19 -3.69 -12.62
C PHE A 224 -13.43 -2.92 -11.32
N GLN A 225 -13.09 -1.62 -11.29
CA GLN A 225 -13.35 -0.79 -10.12
C GLN A 225 -14.86 -0.64 -9.88
N ALA A 226 -15.66 -0.44 -10.92
CA ALA A 226 -17.12 -0.38 -10.79
C ALA A 226 -17.69 -1.70 -10.22
N TYR A 227 -17.12 -2.84 -10.60
CA TYR A 227 -17.50 -4.14 -10.03
C TYR A 227 -17.08 -4.25 -8.56
N ALA A 228 -15.86 -3.83 -8.21
CA ALA A 228 -15.40 -3.77 -6.82
C ALA A 228 -16.31 -2.87 -5.96
N ASP A 229 -16.64 -1.68 -6.45
CA ASP A 229 -17.53 -0.73 -5.77
C ASP A 229 -18.93 -1.33 -5.50
N LYS A 230 -19.49 -2.02 -6.50
CA LYS A 230 -20.76 -2.74 -6.36
C LYS A 230 -20.68 -3.77 -5.23
N LEU A 231 -19.68 -4.65 -5.24
CA LEU A 231 -19.50 -5.68 -4.22
C LEU A 231 -19.28 -5.09 -2.82
N MET A 232 -18.51 -4.00 -2.70
CA MET A 232 -18.30 -3.30 -1.42
C MET A 232 -19.65 -2.81 -0.85
N HIS A 233 -20.49 -2.17 -1.69
CA HIS A 233 -21.81 -1.71 -1.28
C HIS A 233 -22.75 -2.86 -0.91
N GLU A 234 -22.74 -3.97 -1.66
CA GLU A 234 -23.53 -5.19 -1.37
C GLU A 234 -23.11 -5.81 -0.04
N ARG A 235 -21.82 -5.75 0.33
CA ARG A 235 -21.31 -6.18 1.63
C ARG A 235 -21.65 -5.23 2.78
N GLY A 236 -22.28 -4.09 2.50
CA GLY A 236 -22.71 -3.14 3.51
C GLY A 236 -21.73 -2.00 3.81
N TYR A 237 -20.60 -1.90 3.10
CA TYR A 237 -19.68 -0.77 3.25
C TYR A 237 -20.35 0.55 2.86
N ARG A 238 -20.05 1.62 3.59
CA ARG A 238 -20.59 2.97 3.40
C ARG A 238 -19.45 4.00 3.40
N THR A 239 -19.77 5.26 3.18
CA THR A 239 -18.80 6.35 3.03
C THR A 239 -17.86 6.55 4.23
N ASN A 240 -18.23 6.08 5.42
CA ASN A 240 -17.35 6.12 6.59
C ASN A 240 -16.25 5.05 6.53
N ASP A 241 -16.53 3.92 5.87
CA ASP A 241 -15.64 2.75 5.81
C ASP A 241 -15.00 2.57 4.45
N PHE A 242 -15.63 3.10 3.39
CA PHE A 242 -15.19 2.90 2.03
C PHE A 242 -15.35 4.16 1.18
N ILE A 243 -14.28 4.53 0.52
CA ILE A 243 -14.28 5.55 -0.54
C ILE A 243 -13.62 4.99 -1.79
N SER A 244 -14.29 5.17 -2.92
CA SER A 244 -13.76 4.95 -4.26
C SER A 244 -13.68 6.28 -5.03
N ARG A 245 -12.55 6.55 -5.70
CA ARG A 245 -12.31 7.81 -6.43
C ARG A 245 -11.69 7.57 -7.80
N VAL A 246 -12.23 8.27 -8.79
CA VAL A 246 -11.62 8.36 -10.11
C VAL A 246 -10.93 9.72 -10.24
N TYR A 247 -9.67 9.72 -10.68
CA TYR A 247 -8.89 10.94 -10.92
C TYR A 247 -8.73 11.18 -12.42
N PRO A 248 -9.58 12.00 -13.04
CA PRO A 248 -9.53 12.25 -14.49
C PRO A 248 -8.18 12.78 -14.93
N ARG A 249 -7.70 12.31 -16.08
CA ARG A 249 -6.45 12.74 -16.72
C ARG A 249 -5.18 12.42 -15.97
N THR A 250 -5.22 11.61 -14.92
CA THR A 250 -4.04 11.05 -14.25
C THR A 250 -3.74 9.64 -14.80
N GLY A 251 -2.49 9.23 -14.71
CA GLY A 251 -2.01 7.92 -15.21
C GLY A 251 -1.36 7.10 -14.10
N HIS A 252 -0.90 5.91 -14.45
CA HIS A 252 -0.38 4.87 -13.57
C HIS A 252 1.10 5.13 -13.20
N ASN A 253 1.36 6.09 -12.34
CA ASN A 253 2.72 6.42 -11.89
C ASN A 253 2.72 7.24 -10.59
N GLU A 254 3.87 7.27 -9.91
CA GLU A 254 4.10 7.94 -8.63
C GLU A 254 3.76 9.43 -8.67
N ARG A 255 4.12 10.11 -9.76
CA ARG A 255 3.81 11.53 -9.93
C ARG A 255 2.32 11.82 -9.97
N SER A 256 1.53 10.89 -10.53
CA SER A 256 0.07 11.00 -10.53
C SER A 256 -0.49 10.76 -9.14
N TRP A 257 -0.05 9.70 -8.46
CA TRP A 257 -0.50 9.37 -7.11
C TRP A 257 -0.11 10.44 -6.09
N ALA A 258 1.09 11.00 -6.17
CA ALA A 258 1.52 12.11 -5.30
C ALA A 258 0.59 13.33 -5.34
N LYS A 259 -0.05 13.62 -6.49
CA LYS A 259 -0.94 14.79 -6.65
C LYS A 259 -2.21 14.74 -5.80
N TYR A 260 -2.67 13.55 -5.45
CA TYR A 260 -3.92 13.38 -4.70
C TYR A 260 -3.76 12.59 -3.41
N LEU A 261 -2.52 12.30 -3.02
CA LEU A 261 -2.21 11.49 -1.85
C LEU A 261 -2.75 12.09 -0.54
N ASP A 262 -2.93 13.39 -0.47
CA ASP A 262 -3.53 14.06 0.68
C ASP A 262 -4.95 13.53 0.98
N GLN A 263 -5.74 13.16 -0.04
CA GLN A 263 -7.11 12.69 0.15
C GLN A 263 -7.20 11.32 0.85
N PRO A 264 -6.49 10.24 0.40
CA PRO A 264 -6.49 8.97 1.14
C PRO A 264 -5.86 9.10 2.52
N LEU A 265 -4.86 9.97 2.71
CA LEU A 265 -4.30 10.22 4.04
C LEU A 265 -5.29 10.94 4.95
N THR A 266 -6.04 11.93 4.45
CA THR A 266 -7.13 12.56 5.21
C THR A 266 -8.20 11.56 5.58
N PHE A 267 -8.64 10.69 4.66
CA PHE A 267 -9.60 9.64 4.95
C PHE A 267 -9.16 8.70 6.09
N TRP A 268 -7.88 8.38 6.16
CA TRP A 268 -7.32 7.60 7.26
C TRP A 268 -7.27 8.38 8.56
N LEU A 269 -6.67 9.59 8.52
CA LEU A 269 -6.24 10.36 9.69
C LEU A 269 -7.35 11.19 10.34
N ASP A 270 -8.43 11.51 9.61
CA ASP A 270 -9.52 12.32 10.16
C ASP A 270 -10.39 11.49 11.14
N SER A 271 -10.29 11.82 12.41
CA SER A 271 -11.07 11.20 13.48
C SER A 271 -12.58 11.45 13.36
N LYS A 272 -13.00 12.52 12.68
CA LYS A 272 -14.43 12.80 12.44
C LYS A 272 -15.07 11.77 11.51
N THR A 273 -14.26 11.05 10.74
CA THR A 273 -14.71 9.88 9.95
C THR A 273 -14.72 8.58 10.76
N GLN A 274 -14.33 8.62 12.04
CA GLN A 274 -14.21 7.45 12.92
C GLN A 274 -15.36 7.33 13.93
N THR A 275 -16.31 8.25 13.93
CA THR A 275 -17.45 8.18 14.86
C THR A 275 -18.54 7.27 14.26
N PRO A 276 -19.02 6.25 15.00
CA PRO A 276 -20.09 5.36 14.58
C PRO A 276 -21.42 6.10 14.44
#